data_0fc78dc41d550e42001b7cfc86fd2f33
#
_entry.id   0fc78dc41d550e42001b7cfc86fd2f33
#
_cell.length_a   1.000
_cell.length_b   1.000
_cell.length_c   1.000
_cell.angle_alpha   90.00
_cell.angle_beta   90.00
_cell.angle_gamma   90.00
#
_symmetry.space_group_name_H-M   'P 1'
#
loop_
_entity.id
_entity.type
_entity.pdbx_description
1 polymer ?
#
loop_
_entity_poly.entity_id
_entity_poly.type
_entity_poly.pdbx_seq_one_letter_code
_entity_poly.pdbx_strand_id
1 'polypeptide(L)'
;KIIIVFFLSMIILTISGCSNKKNVQEQIETSESNSSSSYKNPIIPDGFHTVETETASWNKQDDGTVEGWNNGLVIEDDKGNQFVWIPVNTDDLDYYKEKSIKNIDDSIIKNGGFYISRYEAGVSDEMSKTNENISETSNDIEDVPVSKQNIRPWNYINWNNANKNAESMYNTDKMKSDLLTTTQAKIVDYWLEKAGFNVASDSSTWGNYSNVDKEINGLASSDFGKDYKETSGKFGGNIINATGTIEKNKSNNIYDWAGNLWEYTDTPYEQTEYYISHGGYYGTSGNISPASFTNSFTGEASSKVGFRICLNML
;
A
#
# COMPACT_ATOMS: atom_id res chain seq x y z
N LYS A 1 26.59 36.93 32.76
CA LYS A 1 27.99 36.76 32.37
C LYS A 1 28.64 35.80 33.35
N ILE A 2 28.78 34.56 33.02
CA ILE A 2 29.88 33.68 33.51
C ILE A 2 30.07 32.62 32.43
N ILE A 3 31.25 32.62 31.82
CA ILE A 3 31.74 31.66 30.88
C ILE A 3 32.49 30.63 31.70
N ILE A 4 32.13 29.36 31.58
CA ILE A 4 32.91 28.24 32.17
C ILE A 4 33.51 27.46 31.02
N VAL A 5 34.84 27.54 30.93
CA VAL A 5 35.66 26.78 29.98
C VAL A 5 36.13 25.53 30.71
N PHE A 6 35.83 24.34 30.23
CA PHE A 6 36.43 23.10 30.72
C PHE A 6 37.64 22.72 29.84
N PHE A 7 38.81 22.72 30.46
CA PHE A 7 40.05 22.15 29.95
C PHE A 7 40.05 20.62 30.16
N LEU A 8 40.26 19.91 29.07
CA LEU A 8 40.50 18.47 29.10
C LEU A 8 42.00 18.24 29.15
N SER A 9 42.54 17.78 30.28
CA SER A 9 43.96 17.43 30.46
C SER A 9 44.18 15.98 29.98
N MET A 10 45.08 15.87 29.01
CA MET A 10 45.58 14.61 28.48
C MET A 10 46.76 14.14 29.33
N ILE A 11 46.62 12.97 29.98
CA ILE A 11 47.74 12.32 30.68
C ILE A 11 48.29 11.24 29.76
N ILE A 12 49.53 11.45 29.31
CA ILE A 12 50.33 10.44 28.62
C ILE A 12 51.15 9.71 29.65
N LEU A 13 50.90 8.41 29.83
CA LEU A 13 51.83 7.54 30.56
C LEU A 13 52.60 6.67 29.57
N THR A 14 53.89 6.94 29.46
CA THR A 14 54.85 6.07 28.78
C THR A 14 55.37 5.06 29.79
N ILE A 15 55.23 3.77 29.55
CA ILE A 15 55.95 2.72 30.21
C ILE A 15 56.69 1.89 29.17
N SER A 16 58.01 1.98 29.19
CA SER A 16 58.90 1.06 28.48
C SER A 16 59.09 -0.21 29.28
N GLY A 17 59.02 -1.33 28.65
CA GLY A 17 59.37 -2.62 29.22
C GLY A 17 59.48 -3.70 28.16
N CYS A 18 60.69 -4.14 27.88
CA CYS A 18 61.03 -5.17 26.92
C CYS A 18 60.60 -6.59 27.27
N SER A 19 60.42 -7.37 26.22
CA SER A 19 60.72 -8.79 26.06
C SER A 19 59.62 -9.81 26.41
N ASN A 20 59.02 -10.42 25.44
CA ASN A 20 59.24 -11.78 24.92
C ASN A 20 58.12 -12.22 23.98
N LYS A 21 58.54 -12.69 22.84
CA LYS A 21 57.67 -13.28 21.81
C LYS A 21 56.95 -14.52 22.30
N LYS A 22 55.62 -14.52 22.25
CA LYS A 22 54.81 -15.68 21.92
C LYS A 22 53.70 -15.20 21.04
N ASN A 23 53.69 -15.72 19.80
CA ASN A 23 52.59 -15.61 18.88
C ASN A 23 51.34 -16.24 19.50
N VAL A 24 50.38 -15.42 19.87
CA VAL A 24 48.99 -15.83 20.05
C VAL A 24 48.22 -15.02 18.99
N GLN A 25 47.89 -15.70 17.94
CA GLN A 25 46.99 -15.20 16.92
C GLN A 25 45.60 -15.24 17.52
N GLU A 26 45.19 -14.15 18.16
CA GLU A 26 43.80 -13.91 18.51
C GLU A 26 43.03 -13.79 17.23
N GLN A 27 42.34 -14.86 16.85
CA GLN A 27 41.24 -14.80 15.93
C GLN A 27 40.18 -13.91 16.61
N ILE A 28 40.08 -12.67 16.14
CA ILE A 28 38.86 -11.88 16.31
C ILE A 28 37.83 -12.60 15.42
N GLU A 29 37.07 -13.51 16.02
CA GLU A 29 35.79 -13.92 15.48
C GLU A 29 34.93 -12.68 15.48
N THR A 30 34.88 -11.98 14.37
CA THR A 30 33.76 -11.13 14.03
C THR A 30 32.56 -12.04 13.97
N SER A 31 31.81 -12.10 15.06
CA SER A 31 30.45 -12.60 15.03
C SER A 31 29.68 -11.66 14.11
N GLU A 32 29.68 -11.95 12.82
CA GLU A 32 28.60 -11.52 11.97
C GLU A 32 27.35 -12.08 12.62
N SER A 33 26.63 -11.21 13.31
CA SER A 33 25.26 -11.50 13.68
C SER A 33 24.50 -11.58 12.35
N ASN A 34 24.41 -12.78 11.78
CA ASN A 34 23.37 -13.11 10.85
C ASN A 34 22.05 -12.97 11.61
N SER A 35 21.54 -11.75 11.70
CA SER A 35 20.14 -11.53 11.93
C SER A 35 19.46 -12.03 10.66
N SER A 36 19.14 -13.32 10.63
CA SER A 36 18.25 -13.84 9.61
C SER A 36 16.99 -12.97 9.66
N SER A 37 16.71 -12.25 8.59
CA SER A 37 15.47 -11.50 8.47
C SER A 37 14.33 -12.46 8.79
N SER A 38 13.50 -12.13 9.78
CA SER A 38 12.31 -12.91 10.14
C SER A 38 11.22 -12.84 9.06
N TYR A 39 11.40 -11.98 8.06
CA TYR A 39 10.52 -11.87 6.91
C TYR A 39 10.81 -12.97 5.88
N LYS A 40 9.75 -13.54 5.33
CA LYS A 40 9.84 -14.49 4.22
C LYS A 40 9.94 -13.76 2.89
N ASN A 41 10.68 -14.33 1.95
CA ASN A 41 10.69 -13.81 0.58
C ASN A 41 9.31 -13.92 -0.06
N PRO A 42 8.87 -12.90 -0.82
CA PRO A 42 7.60 -12.94 -1.52
C PRO A 42 7.55 -14.05 -2.57
N ILE A 43 6.39 -14.69 -2.68
CA ILE A 43 6.12 -15.64 -3.75
C ILE A 43 5.67 -14.83 -4.97
N ILE A 44 6.42 -14.91 -6.07
CA ILE A 44 5.99 -14.32 -7.35
C ILE A 44 5.08 -15.34 -8.04
N PRO A 45 3.79 -15.04 -8.25
CA PRO A 45 2.86 -15.98 -8.87
C PRO A 45 3.22 -16.28 -10.34
N ASP A 46 2.81 -17.46 -10.83
CA ASP A 46 2.92 -17.77 -12.26
C ASP A 46 2.17 -16.71 -13.10
N GLY A 47 2.78 -16.23 -14.17
CA GLY A 47 2.22 -15.17 -15.03
C GLY A 47 2.51 -13.75 -14.55
N PHE A 48 3.30 -13.58 -13.48
CA PHE A 48 3.77 -12.29 -13.01
C PHE A 48 5.29 -12.19 -13.09
N HIS A 49 5.76 -10.96 -13.20
CA HIS A 49 7.18 -10.59 -13.12
C HIS A 49 7.35 -9.36 -12.23
N THR A 50 8.57 -9.15 -11.73
CA THR A 50 8.90 -7.96 -10.93
C THR A 50 9.05 -6.73 -11.83
N VAL A 51 8.61 -5.59 -11.33
CA VAL A 51 8.76 -4.29 -12.01
C VAL A 51 9.74 -3.43 -11.25
N GLU A 52 10.75 -2.91 -11.93
CA GLU A 52 11.62 -1.87 -11.38
C GLU A 52 10.84 -0.56 -11.24
N THR A 53 10.95 0.06 -10.08
CA THR A 53 10.37 1.36 -9.80
C THR A 53 11.47 2.37 -9.47
N GLU A 54 11.17 3.66 -9.56
CA GLU A 54 12.16 4.72 -9.29
C GLU A 54 12.73 4.65 -7.86
N THR A 55 12.02 4.02 -6.93
CA THR A 55 12.38 3.94 -5.50
C THR A 55 13.00 2.62 -5.09
N ALA A 56 13.04 1.63 -5.97
CA ALA A 56 13.50 0.30 -5.63
C ALA A 56 14.19 -0.36 -6.82
N SER A 57 15.45 -0.70 -6.66
CA SER A 57 16.12 -1.66 -7.53
C SER A 57 15.86 -3.06 -7.00
N TRP A 58 15.23 -3.89 -7.79
CA TRP A 58 14.94 -5.28 -7.45
C TRP A 58 16.04 -6.17 -8.02
N ASN A 59 16.95 -6.64 -7.18
CA ASN A 59 17.97 -7.59 -7.59
C ASN A 59 17.49 -9.00 -7.30
N LYS A 60 17.14 -9.73 -8.36
CA LYS A 60 16.90 -11.16 -8.24
C LYS A 60 18.25 -11.87 -8.05
N GLN A 61 18.39 -12.57 -6.94
CA GLN A 61 19.56 -13.38 -6.65
C GLN A 61 19.53 -14.69 -7.43
N ASP A 62 20.70 -15.36 -7.54
CA ASP A 62 20.83 -16.64 -8.24
C ASP A 62 19.96 -17.76 -7.62
N ASP A 63 19.64 -17.68 -6.33
CA ASP A 63 18.75 -18.60 -5.63
C ASP A 63 17.25 -18.28 -5.82
N GLY A 64 16.94 -17.24 -6.61
CA GLY A 64 15.58 -16.80 -6.90
C GLY A 64 14.99 -15.83 -5.91
N THR A 65 15.69 -15.46 -4.84
CA THR A 65 15.24 -14.43 -3.90
C THR A 65 15.29 -13.04 -4.52
N VAL A 66 14.51 -12.12 -3.99
CA VAL A 66 14.43 -10.73 -4.44
C VAL A 66 14.79 -9.79 -3.29
N GLU A 67 15.84 -8.99 -3.46
CA GLU A 67 16.19 -7.95 -2.48
C GLU A 67 15.27 -6.73 -2.59
N GLY A 68 15.11 -6.00 -1.50
CA GLY A 68 14.32 -4.75 -1.46
C GLY A 68 12.80 -4.94 -1.41
N TRP A 69 12.30 -6.16 -1.34
CA TRP A 69 10.87 -6.46 -1.31
C TRP A 69 10.10 -5.79 -0.15
N ASN A 70 10.76 -5.51 0.97
CA ASN A 70 10.18 -4.82 2.12
C ASN A 70 9.95 -3.31 1.88
N ASN A 71 10.45 -2.76 0.78
CA ASN A 71 10.24 -1.37 0.38
C ASN A 71 9.12 -1.20 -0.65
N GLY A 72 8.23 -2.19 -0.77
CA GLY A 72 7.12 -2.18 -1.70
C GLY A 72 7.45 -2.84 -3.04
N LEU A 73 7.82 -4.14 -3.02
CA LEU A 73 7.99 -4.92 -4.24
C LEU A 73 6.75 -4.84 -5.12
N VAL A 74 6.94 -4.47 -6.38
CA VAL A 74 5.88 -4.44 -7.39
C VAL A 74 6.02 -5.63 -8.33
N ILE A 75 4.92 -6.33 -8.55
CA ILE A 75 4.76 -7.32 -9.61
C ILE A 75 3.73 -6.87 -10.63
N GLU A 76 3.89 -7.35 -11.86
CA GLU A 76 3.00 -7.03 -12.98
C GLU A 76 2.65 -8.31 -13.74
N ASP A 77 1.40 -8.44 -14.17
CA ASP A 77 0.95 -9.51 -15.07
C ASP A 77 1.15 -9.14 -16.55
N ASP A 78 0.93 -10.10 -17.45
CA ASP A 78 1.05 -9.89 -18.90
C ASP A 78 0.06 -8.86 -19.47
N LYS A 79 -0.95 -8.46 -18.69
CA LYS A 79 -1.94 -7.43 -19.08
C LYS A 79 -1.58 -6.05 -18.54
N GLY A 80 -0.50 -5.91 -17.75
CA GLY A 80 -0.05 -4.67 -17.13
C GLY A 80 -0.75 -4.33 -15.81
N ASN A 81 -1.42 -5.28 -15.16
CA ASN A 81 -1.96 -5.08 -13.82
C ASN A 81 -0.85 -5.19 -12.78
N GLN A 82 -0.73 -4.21 -11.91
CA GLN A 82 0.35 -4.11 -10.93
C GLN A 82 -0.14 -4.30 -9.50
N PHE A 83 0.66 -5.02 -8.72
CA PHE A 83 0.40 -5.32 -7.30
C PHE A 83 1.64 -5.09 -6.47
N VAL A 84 1.43 -4.72 -5.21
CA VAL A 84 2.48 -4.43 -4.23
C VAL A 84 2.45 -5.49 -3.13
N TRP A 85 3.62 -6.07 -2.83
CA TRP A 85 3.79 -7.01 -1.72
C TRP A 85 3.71 -6.31 -0.38
N ILE A 86 2.88 -6.83 0.49
CA ILE A 86 2.72 -6.41 1.88
C ILE A 86 3.29 -7.52 2.77
N PRO A 87 4.46 -7.30 3.35
CA PRO A 87 5.09 -8.32 4.19
C PRO A 87 4.38 -8.44 5.54
N VAL A 88 4.19 -9.68 5.99
CA VAL A 88 3.68 -10.02 7.32
C VAL A 88 4.73 -10.84 8.06
N ASN A 89 5.24 -10.26 9.15
CA ASN A 89 6.23 -10.92 9.98
C ASN A 89 5.58 -11.57 11.20
N THR A 90 5.96 -12.81 11.47
CA THR A 90 5.52 -13.53 12.67
C THR A 90 5.95 -12.84 13.98
N ASP A 91 7.06 -12.11 13.95
CA ASP A 91 7.55 -11.37 15.12
C ASP A 91 6.68 -10.14 15.44
N ASP A 92 5.91 -9.65 14.46
CA ASP A 92 4.98 -8.54 14.64
C ASP A 92 3.58 -8.99 15.16
N LEU A 93 3.33 -10.30 15.31
CA LEU A 93 2.00 -10.81 15.68
C LEU A 93 1.50 -10.29 17.05
N ASP A 94 2.38 -10.08 18.01
CA ASP A 94 1.99 -9.52 19.31
C ASP A 94 1.64 -8.04 19.18
N TYR A 95 2.35 -7.29 18.36
CA TYR A 95 2.00 -5.92 18.03
C TYR A 95 0.66 -5.84 17.28
N TYR A 96 0.41 -6.73 16.33
CA TYR A 96 -0.88 -6.80 15.65
C TYR A 96 -2.03 -7.01 16.65
N LYS A 97 -1.84 -7.87 17.66
CA LYS A 97 -2.84 -8.07 18.72
C LYS A 97 -3.08 -6.80 19.54
N GLU A 98 -2.02 -6.07 19.91
CA GLU A 98 -2.11 -4.79 20.63
C GLU A 98 -2.90 -3.75 19.82
N LYS A 99 -2.72 -3.70 18.51
CA LYS A 99 -3.44 -2.82 17.58
C LYS A 99 -4.82 -3.35 17.19
N SER A 100 -5.31 -4.40 17.84
CA SER A 100 -6.60 -5.04 17.53
C SER A 100 -6.69 -5.57 16.09
N ILE A 101 -5.56 -5.92 15.49
CA ILE A 101 -5.49 -6.65 14.21
C ILE A 101 -5.64 -8.13 14.56
N LYS A 102 -6.82 -8.68 14.26
CA LYS A 102 -7.19 -10.05 14.62
C LYS A 102 -7.57 -10.82 13.36
N ASN A 103 -7.59 -12.15 13.48
CA ASN A 103 -8.05 -13.03 12.41
C ASN A 103 -7.25 -12.87 11.12
N ILE A 104 -5.92 -12.75 11.24
CA ILE A 104 -5.04 -12.81 10.08
C ILE A 104 -5.15 -14.23 9.52
N ASP A 105 -5.42 -14.35 8.23
CA ASP A 105 -5.52 -15.64 7.56
C ASP A 105 -4.22 -16.45 7.68
N ASP A 106 -4.34 -17.73 7.96
CA ASP A 106 -3.19 -18.63 8.15
C ASP A 106 -2.32 -18.71 6.88
N SER A 107 -2.91 -18.54 5.70
CA SER A 107 -2.18 -18.49 4.43
C SER A 107 -1.26 -17.26 4.34
N ILE A 108 -1.72 -16.11 4.83
CA ILE A 108 -0.92 -14.88 4.89
C ILE A 108 0.30 -15.08 5.80
N ILE A 109 0.08 -15.67 6.98
CA ILE A 109 1.17 -15.98 7.93
C ILE A 109 2.12 -17.03 7.32
N LYS A 110 1.56 -18.08 6.74
CA LYS A 110 2.33 -19.17 6.11
C LYS A 110 3.20 -18.64 4.97
N ASN A 111 2.67 -17.76 4.13
CA ASN A 111 3.37 -17.21 2.96
C ASN A 111 4.22 -15.98 3.29
N GLY A 112 4.06 -15.38 4.48
CA GLY A 112 4.81 -14.22 4.94
C GLY A 112 4.28 -12.89 4.39
N GLY A 113 3.06 -12.88 3.87
CA GLY A 113 2.42 -11.68 3.34
C GLY A 113 1.37 -11.96 2.27
N PHE A 114 0.93 -10.89 1.63
CA PHE A 114 -0.06 -10.89 0.55
C PHE A 114 0.24 -9.73 -0.41
N TYR A 115 -0.44 -9.71 -1.54
CA TYR A 115 -0.37 -8.57 -2.47
C TYR A 115 -1.64 -7.73 -2.39
N ILE A 116 -1.49 -6.42 -2.60
CA ILE A 116 -2.63 -5.54 -2.90
C ILE A 116 -2.42 -4.88 -4.26
N SER A 117 -3.49 -4.51 -4.92
CA SER A 117 -3.38 -3.74 -6.16
C SER A 117 -2.65 -2.42 -5.90
N ARG A 118 -1.68 -2.09 -6.77
CA ARG A 118 -0.89 -0.86 -6.68
C ARG A 118 -1.74 0.40 -6.75
N TYR A 119 -2.82 0.31 -7.49
CA TYR A 119 -3.79 1.37 -7.74
C TYR A 119 -5.16 0.97 -7.21
N GLU A 120 -6.04 1.93 -6.96
CA GLU A 120 -7.47 1.65 -6.79
C GLU A 120 -7.97 0.83 -7.98
N ALA A 121 -8.98 -0.01 -7.79
CA ALA A 121 -9.58 -0.74 -8.88
C ALA A 121 -10.10 0.22 -9.93
N GLY A 122 -9.60 0.09 -11.15
CA GLY A 122 -10.03 0.87 -12.30
C GLY A 122 -11.06 0.12 -13.14
N VAL A 123 -11.85 0.85 -13.91
CA VAL A 123 -12.70 0.27 -14.95
C VAL A 123 -11.83 -0.34 -16.03
N SER A 124 -12.28 -1.41 -16.67
CA SER A 124 -11.53 -2.04 -17.75
C SER A 124 -11.29 -1.08 -18.92
N ASP A 125 -10.24 -1.34 -19.71
CA ASP A 125 -9.94 -0.56 -20.91
C ASP A 125 -11.12 -0.55 -21.91
N GLU A 126 -11.90 -1.61 -21.94
CA GLU A 126 -13.05 -1.77 -22.82
C GLU A 126 -14.22 -0.94 -22.32
N MET A 127 -14.55 -1.01 -21.04
CA MET A 127 -15.54 -0.15 -20.41
C MET A 127 -15.21 1.33 -20.54
N SER A 128 -13.94 1.69 -20.35
CA SER A 128 -13.46 3.07 -20.47
C SER A 128 -13.71 3.67 -21.87
N LYS A 129 -13.70 2.84 -22.92
CA LYS A 129 -13.90 3.28 -24.30
C LYS A 129 -15.37 3.35 -24.73
N THR A 130 -16.22 2.53 -24.14
CA THR A 130 -17.60 2.34 -24.60
C THR A 130 -18.63 3.11 -23.79
N ASN A 131 -18.28 3.61 -22.62
CA ASN A 131 -19.24 4.12 -21.67
C ASN A 131 -18.93 5.57 -21.27
N GLU A 132 -19.58 6.52 -21.94
CA GLU A 132 -19.47 7.94 -21.62
C GLU A 132 -20.02 8.26 -20.22
N ASN A 133 -20.92 7.43 -19.66
CA ASN A 133 -21.57 7.61 -18.37
C ASN A 133 -21.39 6.40 -17.44
N ILE A 134 -20.17 5.92 -17.23
CA ILE A 134 -19.88 4.82 -16.30
C ILE A 134 -20.48 5.08 -14.90
N SER A 135 -20.47 6.34 -14.46
CA SER A 135 -21.00 6.77 -13.17
C SER A 135 -22.49 6.44 -12.94
N GLU A 136 -23.30 6.35 -13.99
CA GLU A 136 -24.74 6.06 -13.85
C GLU A 136 -25.04 4.56 -13.99
N THR A 137 -24.16 3.82 -14.69
CA THR A 137 -24.39 2.43 -15.06
C THR A 137 -23.46 1.43 -14.39
N SER A 138 -22.37 1.87 -13.76
CA SER A 138 -21.35 0.98 -13.19
C SER A 138 -21.82 0.16 -12.00
N ASN A 139 -22.92 0.56 -11.38
CA ASN A 139 -23.52 -0.13 -10.22
C ASN A 139 -23.98 -1.57 -10.56
N ASP A 140 -24.42 -1.84 -11.79
CA ASP A 140 -24.91 -3.15 -12.21
C ASP A 140 -23.97 -3.91 -13.17
N ILE A 141 -22.76 -3.36 -13.41
CA ILE A 141 -21.81 -3.96 -14.34
C ILE A 141 -20.96 -5.02 -13.63
N GLU A 142 -20.99 -6.24 -14.15
CA GLU A 142 -20.04 -7.30 -13.83
C GLU A 142 -18.95 -7.31 -14.90
N ASP A 143 -17.75 -6.83 -14.54
CA ASP A 143 -16.58 -6.81 -15.43
C ASP A 143 -15.31 -7.01 -14.59
N VAL A 144 -14.23 -7.41 -15.25
CA VAL A 144 -12.94 -7.62 -14.60
C VAL A 144 -12.25 -6.25 -14.39
N PRO A 145 -11.98 -5.87 -13.13
CA PRO A 145 -11.30 -4.61 -12.85
C PRO A 145 -9.83 -4.65 -13.32
N VAL A 146 -9.22 -3.48 -13.40
CA VAL A 146 -7.78 -3.35 -13.69
C VAL A 146 -7.05 -2.64 -12.55
N SER A 147 -5.77 -2.98 -12.35
CA SER A 147 -4.85 -2.25 -11.47
C SER A 147 -3.76 -1.61 -12.30
N LYS A 148 -4.08 -0.48 -12.95
CA LYS A 148 -3.20 0.24 -13.88
C LYS A 148 -3.17 1.72 -13.60
N GLN A 149 -2.09 2.37 -14.03
CA GLN A 149 -1.94 3.81 -13.93
C GLN A 149 -2.83 4.56 -14.94
N ASN A 150 -3.30 5.74 -14.56
CA ASN A 150 -4.07 6.66 -15.39
C ASN A 150 -5.38 6.07 -15.90
N ILE A 151 -6.03 5.26 -15.08
CA ILE A 151 -7.36 4.68 -15.35
C ILE A 151 -8.39 5.36 -14.43
N ARG A 152 -9.62 5.50 -14.91
CA ARG A 152 -10.73 5.96 -14.09
C ARG A 152 -10.94 5.00 -12.92
N PRO A 153 -10.80 5.43 -11.64
CA PRO A 153 -11.13 4.56 -10.53
C PRO A 153 -12.63 4.21 -10.57
N TRP A 154 -12.93 2.97 -10.22
CA TRP A 154 -14.29 2.46 -10.33
C TRP A 154 -15.14 2.86 -9.12
N ASN A 155 -15.68 4.03 -9.16
CA ASN A 155 -16.73 4.49 -8.24
C ASN A 155 -18.14 4.24 -8.83
N TYR A 156 -19.20 4.60 -8.11
CA TYR A 156 -20.58 4.30 -8.46
C TYR A 156 -20.89 2.80 -8.64
N ILE A 157 -20.11 1.95 -8.01
CA ILE A 157 -20.32 0.50 -7.93
C ILE A 157 -20.91 0.15 -6.56
N ASN A 158 -21.87 -0.76 -6.50
CA ASN A 158 -22.37 -1.29 -5.24
C ASN A 158 -21.39 -2.34 -4.68
N TRP A 159 -21.48 -2.60 -3.37
CA TRP A 159 -20.58 -3.54 -2.69
C TRP A 159 -20.62 -4.95 -3.31
N ASN A 160 -21.82 -5.47 -3.62
CA ASN A 160 -21.95 -6.82 -4.17
C ASN A 160 -21.20 -6.97 -5.49
N ASN A 161 -21.30 -5.98 -6.38
CA ASN A 161 -20.59 -6.00 -7.66
C ASN A 161 -19.10 -5.73 -7.48
N ALA A 162 -18.70 -4.84 -6.56
CA ALA A 162 -17.30 -4.66 -6.22
C ALA A 162 -16.65 -5.96 -5.74
N ASN A 163 -17.34 -6.70 -4.88
CA ASN A 163 -16.87 -8.01 -4.38
C ASN A 163 -16.74 -9.03 -5.51
N LYS A 164 -17.79 -9.24 -6.30
CA LYS A 164 -17.77 -10.18 -7.43
C LYS A 164 -16.69 -9.83 -8.45
N ASN A 165 -16.55 -8.54 -8.77
CA ASN A 165 -15.57 -8.09 -9.73
C ASN A 165 -14.14 -8.29 -9.21
N ALA A 166 -13.89 -8.04 -7.92
CA ALA A 166 -12.60 -8.33 -7.29
C ALA A 166 -12.26 -9.83 -7.36
N GLU A 167 -13.21 -10.71 -7.01
CA GLU A 167 -13.05 -12.16 -7.06
C GLU A 167 -12.82 -12.70 -8.49
N SER A 168 -13.32 -12.00 -9.51
CA SER A 168 -13.23 -12.44 -10.90
C SER A 168 -11.85 -12.24 -11.54
N MET A 169 -10.98 -11.43 -10.95
CA MET A 169 -9.72 -11.04 -11.57
C MET A 169 -8.72 -12.19 -11.67
N TYR A 170 -8.56 -12.93 -10.58
CA TYR A 170 -7.71 -14.14 -10.53
C TYR A 170 -8.33 -15.21 -9.65
N ASN A 171 -8.40 -16.42 -10.17
CA ASN A 171 -8.88 -17.58 -9.43
C ASN A 171 -8.17 -18.84 -9.95
N THR A 172 -7.11 -19.25 -9.28
CA THR A 172 -6.30 -20.44 -9.60
C THR A 172 -6.12 -21.30 -8.36
N ASP A 173 -5.57 -22.50 -8.52
CA ASP A 173 -5.24 -23.40 -7.40
C ASP A 173 -4.17 -22.83 -6.44
N LYS A 174 -3.44 -21.79 -6.85
CA LYS A 174 -2.33 -21.22 -6.08
C LYS A 174 -2.57 -19.80 -5.61
N MET A 175 -3.56 -19.12 -6.19
CA MET A 175 -3.78 -17.69 -5.99
C MET A 175 -5.23 -17.33 -6.27
N LYS A 176 -5.78 -16.44 -5.45
CA LYS A 176 -7.09 -15.82 -5.69
C LYS A 176 -7.07 -14.33 -5.41
N SER A 177 -7.90 -13.60 -6.11
CA SER A 177 -8.19 -12.20 -5.82
C SER A 177 -9.50 -12.05 -5.05
N ASP A 178 -9.54 -11.07 -4.16
CA ASP A 178 -10.72 -10.74 -3.35
C ASP A 178 -10.76 -9.22 -3.10
N LEU A 179 -11.86 -8.71 -2.51
CA LEU A 179 -11.82 -7.43 -1.84
C LEU A 179 -10.83 -7.46 -0.68
N LEU A 180 -10.23 -6.31 -0.41
CA LEU A 180 -9.37 -6.12 0.76
C LEU A 180 -10.18 -6.32 2.06
N THR A 181 -9.68 -7.14 2.99
CA THR A 181 -10.29 -7.24 4.32
C THR A 181 -9.90 -6.05 5.21
N THR A 182 -10.72 -5.72 6.21
CA THR A 182 -10.30 -4.70 7.21
C THR A 182 -9.03 -5.10 7.96
N THR A 183 -8.79 -6.39 8.15
CA THR A 183 -7.56 -6.91 8.76
C THR A 183 -6.36 -6.61 7.87
N GLN A 184 -6.46 -6.88 6.57
CA GLN A 184 -5.40 -6.58 5.61
C GLN A 184 -5.16 -5.07 5.50
N ALA A 185 -6.22 -4.23 5.46
CA ALA A 185 -6.08 -2.78 5.47
C ALA A 185 -5.27 -2.27 6.67
N LYS A 186 -5.57 -2.76 7.88
CA LYS A 186 -4.81 -2.41 9.09
C LYS A 186 -3.35 -2.88 9.04
N ILE A 187 -3.06 -4.02 8.40
CA ILE A 187 -1.68 -4.49 8.20
C ILE A 187 -0.93 -3.54 7.26
N VAL A 188 -1.58 -3.09 6.17
CA VAL A 188 -0.99 -2.09 5.26
C VAL A 188 -0.73 -0.78 5.99
N ASP A 189 -1.69 -0.28 6.76
CA ASP A 189 -1.52 0.93 7.58
C ASP A 189 -0.30 0.83 8.50
N TYR A 190 -0.18 -0.28 9.22
CA TYR A 190 0.97 -0.53 10.09
C TYR A 190 2.29 -0.56 9.33
N TRP A 191 2.32 -1.24 8.17
CA TRP A 191 3.51 -1.29 7.34
C TRP A 191 3.92 0.10 6.81
N LEU A 192 2.95 0.93 6.40
CA LEU A 192 3.19 2.30 5.99
C LEU A 192 3.61 3.20 7.17
N GLU A 193 3.05 3.01 8.37
CA GLU A 193 3.46 3.71 9.58
C GLU A 193 4.93 3.42 9.92
N LYS A 194 5.36 2.16 9.83
CA LYS A 194 6.78 1.76 9.98
C LYS A 194 7.68 2.41 8.93
N ALA A 195 7.18 2.69 7.74
CA ALA A 195 7.90 3.39 6.68
C ALA A 195 7.90 4.94 6.85
N GLY A 196 7.24 5.45 7.88
CA GLY A 196 7.24 6.87 8.24
C GLY A 196 6.07 7.69 7.69
N PHE A 197 5.05 7.05 7.09
CA PHE A 197 3.84 7.74 6.66
C PHE A 197 2.91 7.99 7.85
N ASN A 198 2.33 9.18 7.91
CA ASN A 198 1.32 9.49 8.92
C ASN A 198 -0.05 8.97 8.46
N VAL A 199 -0.37 7.75 8.84
CA VAL A 199 -1.63 7.08 8.47
C VAL A 199 -2.77 7.37 9.45
N ALA A 200 -2.47 7.70 10.72
CA ALA A 200 -3.43 7.67 11.81
C ALA A 200 -4.04 9.04 12.15
N SER A 201 -3.35 10.16 11.87
CA SER A 201 -3.80 11.48 12.34
C SER A 201 -3.97 12.53 11.26
N ASP A 202 -3.06 12.60 10.28
CA ASP A 202 -3.15 13.53 9.16
C ASP A 202 -2.40 13.00 7.95
N SER A 203 -3.12 12.56 6.93
CA SER A 203 -2.58 12.05 5.67
C SER A 203 -2.59 13.12 4.56
N SER A 204 -2.89 14.38 4.86
CA SER A 204 -2.98 15.47 3.86
C SER A 204 -1.68 15.69 3.09
N THR A 205 -0.54 15.34 3.67
CA THR A 205 0.77 15.55 3.03
C THR A 205 1.03 14.60 1.86
N TRP A 206 0.32 13.47 1.79
CA TRP A 206 0.54 12.40 0.81
C TRP A 206 -0.75 11.75 0.28
N GLY A 207 -1.91 12.39 0.48
CA GLY A 207 -3.20 11.88 0.03
C GLY A 207 -4.00 12.87 -0.80
N ASN A 208 -5.00 12.38 -1.52
CA ASN A 208 -5.93 13.19 -2.28
C ASN A 208 -7.13 13.62 -1.43
N TYR A 209 -7.05 14.80 -0.82
CA TYR A 209 -8.07 15.38 0.05
C TYR A 209 -8.49 16.78 -0.38
N SER A 210 -9.64 17.27 0.11
CA SER A 210 -10.19 18.58 -0.25
C SER A 210 -9.35 19.77 0.26
N ASN A 211 -8.58 19.56 1.32
CA ASN A 211 -7.72 20.58 1.94
C ASN A 211 -6.31 20.64 1.37
N VAL A 212 -6.03 19.95 0.27
CA VAL A 212 -4.69 19.85 -0.34
C VAL A 212 -4.72 20.37 -1.77
N ASP A 213 -3.75 21.23 -2.11
CA ASP A 213 -3.46 21.55 -3.49
C ASP A 213 -2.70 20.41 -4.14
N LYS A 214 -3.16 20.00 -5.31
CA LYS A 214 -2.65 18.86 -6.08
C LYS A 214 -2.07 19.33 -7.40
N GLU A 215 -0.93 18.80 -7.77
CA GLU A 215 -0.42 18.94 -9.13
C GLU A 215 -0.84 17.69 -9.91
N ILE A 216 -1.78 17.87 -10.82
CA ILE A 216 -2.36 16.79 -11.63
C ILE A 216 -1.71 16.84 -13.01
N ASN A 217 -1.38 15.67 -13.52
CA ASN A 217 -0.91 15.49 -14.89
C ASN A 217 -1.47 14.16 -15.43
N GLY A 218 -2.71 14.21 -15.90
CA GLY A 218 -3.46 13.04 -16.38
C GLY A 218 -4.96 13.23 -16.25
N LEU A 219 -5.70 12.16 -16.30
CA LEU A 219 -7.16 12.19 -16.22
C LEU A 219 -7.61 12.57 -14.80
N ALA A 220 -8.54 13.49 -14.69
CA ALA A 220 -9.18 13.87 -13.43
C ALA A 220 -10.63 14.35 -13.66
N SER A 221 -11.43 14.32 -12.59
CA SER A 221 -12.82 14.76 -12.61
C SER A 221 -13.12 15.71 -11.45
N SER A 222 -13.66 16.88 -11.76
CA SER A 222 -14.23 17.83 -10.79
C SER A 222 -15.75 17.65 -10.62
N ASP A 223 -16.36 16.74 -11.37
CA ASP A 223 -17.79 16.42 -11.35
C ASP A 223 -18.04 15.02 -10.77
N PHE A 224 -17.51 14.78 -9.56
CA PHE A 224 -17.76 13.58 -8.77
C PHE A 224 -17.44 12.24 -9.50
N GLY A 225 -16.55 12.27 -10.49
CA GLY A 225 -16.19 11.10 -11.29
C GLY A 225 -17.14 10.79 -12.46
N LYS A 226 -18.01 11.72 -12.82
CA LYS A 226 -18.88 11.54 -13.99
C LYS A 226 -18.16 11.83 -15.30
N ASP A 227 -17.34 12.87 -15.32
CA ASP A 227 -16.62 13.31 -16.51
C ASP A 227 -15.12 13.44 -16.20
N TYR A 228 -14.29 12.63 -16.84
CA TYR A 228 -12.84 12.68 -16.70
C TYR A 228 -12.23 13.36 -17.92
N LYS A 229 -11.34 14.32 -17.66
CA LYS A 229 -10.64 15.09 -18.69
C LYS A 229 -9.15 15.08 -18.43
N GLU A 230 -8.37 15.13 -19.51
CA GLU A 230 -6.95 15.43 -19.43
C GLU A 230 -6.76 16.77 -18.72
N THR A 231 -6.03 16.72 -17.62
CA THR A 231 -5.90 17.83 -16.68
C THR A 231 -4.42 18.01 -16.35
N SER A 232 -3.92 19.24 -16.41
CA SER A 232 -2.54 19.57 -16.09
C SER A 232 -2.47 20.85 -15.29
N GLY A 233 -1.71 20.83 -14.18
CA GLY A 233 -1.47 21.97 -13.30
C GLY A 233 -1.93 21.77 -11.86
N LYS A 234 -2.00 22.89 -11.12
CA LYS A 234 -2.39 22.89 -9.70
C LYS A 234 -3.90 23.06 -9.55
N PHE A 235 -4.47 22.19 -8.77
CA PHE A 235 -5.89 22.18 -8.44
C PHE A 235 -6.09 22.01 -6.95
N GLY A 236 -7.02 22.79 -6.38
CA GLY A 236 -7.49 22.64 -5.01
C GLY A 236 -8.90 22.06 -4.96
N GLY A 237 -9.34 21.64 -3.78
CA GLY A 237 -10.71 21.23 -3.53
C GLY A 237 -11.04 19.80 -3.97
N ASN A 238 -12.32 19.57 -4.23
CA ASN A 238 -12.90 18.24 -4.45
C ASN A 238 -12.67 17.77 -5.88
N ILE A 239 -11.56 17.08 -6.11
CA ILE A 239 -11.24 16.50 -7.41
C ILE A 239 -10.84 15.03 -7.26
N ILE A 240 -11.42 14.18 -8.08
CA ILE A 240 -11.01 12.77 -8.19
C ILE A 240 -9.96 12.69 -9.29
N ASN A 241 -8.81 12.14 -8.98
CA ASN A 241 -7.80 11.84 -9.99
C ASN A 241 -7.93 10.40 -10.48
N ALA A 242 -7.55 10.19 -11.73
CA ALA A 242 -7.33 8.85 -12.23
C ALA A 242 -6.19 8.19 -11.44
N THR A 243 -6.23 6.88 -11.37
CA THR A 243 -5.35 6.06 -10.55
C THR A 243 -3.87 6.37 -10.83
N GLY A 244 -3.10 6.65 -9.78
CA GLY A 244 -1.66 6.85 -9.87
C GLY A 244 -1.18 8.03 -10.71
N THR A 245 -2.01 9.05 -10.94
CA THR A 245 -1.63 10.25 -11.71
C THR A 245 -0.92 11.30 -10.88
N ILE A 246 -0.97 11.20 -9.54
CA ILE A 246 -0.33 12.12 -8.62
C ILE A 246 0.79 11.39 -7.89
N GLU A 247 2.04 11.65 -8.27
CA GLU A 247 3.21 10.99 -7.67
C GLU A 247 3.31 11.23 -6.16
N LYS A 248 2.88 12.38 -5.67
CA LYS A 248 2.85 12.71 -4.25
C LYS A 248 1.92 11.79 -3.43
N ASN A 249 0.93 11.17 -4.07
CA ASN A 249 0.00 10.26 -3.41
C ASN A 249 0.52 8.81 -3.34
N LYS A 250 1.79 8.60 -3.69
CA LYS A 250 2.46 7.30 -3.61
C LYS A 250 3.07 7.09 -2.22
N SER A 251 2.80 5.94 -1.63
CA SER A 251 3.36 5.46 -0.37
C SER A 251 3.88 4.03 -0.55
N ASN A 252 5.20 3.82 -0.42
CA ASN A 252 5.83 2.51 -0.64
C ASN A 252 5.30 1.79 -1.90
N ASN A 253 5.21 2.52 -3.02
CA ASN A 253 4.68 2.06 -4.31
C ASN A 253 3.16 1.80 -4.38
N ILE A 254 2.41 2.05 -3.34
CA ILE A 254 0.94 2.08 -3.37
C ILE A 254 0.50 3.50 -3.69
N TYR A 255 -0.37 3.67 -4.67
CA TYR A 255 -0.96 4.97 -4.99
C TYR A 255 -2.36 5.11 -4.37
N ASP A 256 -2.69 6.34 -4.02
CA ASP A 256 -4.04 6.74 -3.57
C ASP A 256 -4.58 5.94 -2.38
N TRP A 257 -3.69 5.40 -1.51
CA TRP A 257 -4.08 4.75 -0.26
C TRP A 257 -4.73 5.71 0.72
N ALA A 258 -4.42 6.99 0.61
CA ALA A 258 -4.94 8.08 1.41
C ALA A 258 -5.83 9.00 0.57
N GLY A 259 -7.11 9.03 0.83
CA GLY A 259 -8.06 9.88 0.10
C GLY A 259 -8.43 9.32 -1.27
N ASN A 260 -8.68 10.16 -2.23
CA ASN A 260 -9.26 9.87 -3.54
C ASN A 260 -10.64 9.22 -3.43
N LEU A 261 -10.75 7.91 -3.21
CA LEU A 261 -12.01 7.24 -2.91
C LEU A 261 -11.93 6.47 -1.59
N TRP A 262 -13.05 6.39 -0.85
CA TRP A 262 -13.22 5.32 0.13
C TRP A 262 -13.12 3.98 -0.57
N GLU A 263 -12.43 3.02 0.03
CA GLU A 263 -12.30 1.68 -0.51
C GLU A 263 -13.16 0.68 0.28
N TYR A 264 -14.13 0.05 -0.36
CA TYR A 264 -14.90 -1.04 0.25
C TYR A 264 -13.96 -2.16 0.70
N THR A 265 -14.24 -2.69 1.88
CA THR A 265 -13.65 -3.95 2.34
C THR A 265 -14.69 -5.08 2.29
N ASP A 266 -14.23 -6.32 2.38
CA ASP A 266 -15.11 -7.50 2.46
C ASP A 266 -15.87 -7.59 3.79
N THR A 267 -15.58 -6.69 4.72
CA THR A 267 -16.04 -6.81 6.11
C THR A 267 -17.36 -6.08 6.33
N PRO A 268 -18.44 -6.81 6.65
CA PRO A 268 -19.68 -6.17 7.06
C PRO A 268 -19.52 -5.46 8.42
N TYR A 269 -20.22 -4.34 8.58
CA TYR A 269 -20.26 -3.62 9.84
C TYR A 269 -21.30 -4.29 10.78
N GLU A 270 -20.80 -5.08 11.73
CA GLU A 270 -21.62 -5.86 12.67
C GLU A 270 -22.66 -6.75 11.96
N GLN A 271 -23.90 -6.79 12.44
CA GLN A 271 -24.99 -7.54 11.84
C GLN A 271 -25.94 -6.61 11.04
N THR A 272 -25.38 -5.68 10.29
CA THR A 272 -26.12 -4.68 9.52
C THR A 272 -25.91 -4.86 8.01
N GLU A 273 -26.67 -4.13 7.21
CA GLU A 273 -26.45 -4.02 5.75
C GLU A 273 -25.37 -2.98 5.39
N TYR A 274 -24.53 -2.60 6.36
CA TYR A 274 -23.44 -1.66 6.15
C TYR A 274 -22.12 -2.43 5.99
N TYR A 275 -21.24 -1.87 5.18
CA TYR A 275 -19.90 -2.40 4.90
C TYR A 275 -18.86 -1.39 5.33
N ILE A 276 -17.77 -1.90 5.88
CA ILE A 276 -16.66 -1.03 6.28
C ILE A 276 -15.89 -0.61 5.04
N SER A 277 -15.57 0.69 4.96
CA SER A 277 -14.69 1.27 3.95
C SER A 277 -13.52 1.99 4.62
N HIS A 278 -12.38 2.06 3.94
CA HIS A 278 -11.10 2.52 4.44
C HIS A 278 -10.55 3.67 3.59
N GLY A 279 -9.65 4.51 4.13
CA GLY A 279 -8.78 5.40 3.36
C GLY A 279 -9.19 6.87 3.27
N GLY A 280 -10.44 7.24 3.54
CA GLY A 280 -10.95 8.59 3.29
C GLY A 280 -11.28 8.85 1.81
N TYR A 281 -11.63 10.07 1.43
CA TYR A 281 -11.95 10.40 0.04
C TYR A 281 -11.66 11.88 -0.29
N TYR A 282 -11.66 12.19 -1.57
CA TYR A 282 -11.36 13.52 -2.13
C TYR A 282 -12.17 14.68 -1.53
N GLY A 283 -13.32 14.42 -0.91
CA GLY A 283 -14.23 15.45 -0.35
C GLY A 283 -14.04 15.75 1.12
N THR A 284 -13.12 15.09 1.82
CA THR A 284 -12.78 15.38 3.23
C THR A 284 -11.36 15.93 3.35
N SER A 285 -11.00 16.37 4.56
CA SER A 285 -9.60 16.70 4.86
C SER A 285 -8.89 15.52 5.51
N GLY A 286 -7.59 15.37 5.22
CA GLY A 286 -6.80 14.22 5.66
C GLY A 286 -6.56 14.14 7.17
N ASN A 287 -6.83 15.21 7.93
CA ASN A 287 -6.83 15.20 9.39
C ASN A 287 -8.20 14.85 10.01
N ILE A 288 -9.27 14.80 9.22
CA ILE A 288 -10.62 14.35 9.65
C ILE A 288 -10.80 12.87 9.26
N SER A 289 -10.35 12.51 8.08
CA SER A 289 -10.41 11.14 7.55
C SER A 289 -9.02 10.74 7.05
N PRO A 290 -8.05 10.49 7.94
CA PRO A 290 -6.72 10.03 7.56
C PRO A 290 -6.77 8.63 6.93
N ALA A 291 -5.66 8.16 6.38
CA ALA A 291 -5.59 6.89 5.66
C ALA A 291 -6.13 5.69 6.44
N SER A 292 -5.85 5.60 7.75
CA SER A 292 -6.36 4.51 8.59
C SER A 292 -7.80 4.70 9.08
N PHE A 293 -8.46 5.80 8.70
CA PHE A 293 -9.83 6.03 9.13
C PHE A 293 -10.78 5.10 8.39
N THR A 294 -11.73 4.53 9.12
CA THR A 294 -12.78 3.66 8.58
C THR A 294 -14.14 4.32 8.73
N ASN A 295 -15.00 4.08 7.77
CA ASN A 295 -16.40 4.48 7.80
C ASN A 295 -17.27 3.31 7.38
N SER A 296 -18.58 3.41 7.56
CA SER A 296 -19.52 2.40 7.12
C SER A 296 -20.49 2.99 6.08
N PHE A 297 -20.75 2.21 5.04
CA PHE A 297 -21.65 2.57 3.96
C PHE A 297 -22.69 1.46 3.76
N THR A 298 -23.85 1.82 3.23
CA THR A 298 -24.97 0.89 2.97
C THR A 298 -24.66 -0.14 1.87
N GLY A 299 -23.52 -0.10 1.26
CA GLY A 299 -23.19 -0.95 0.09
C GLY A 299 -23.79 -0.46 -1.21
N GLU A 300 -24.57 0.63 -1.20
CA GLU A 300 -25.10 1.26 -2.40
C GLU A 300 -24.04 2.01 -3.19
N ALA A 301 -24.27 2.12 -4.50
CA ALA A 301 -23.36 2.84 -5.39
C ALA A 301 -23.23 4.32 -5.00
N SER A 302 -22.00 4.81 -4.94
CA SER A 302 -21.70 6.18 -4.54
C SER A 302 -20.50 6.75 -5.30
N SER A 303 -20.54 8.06 -5.57
CA SER A 303 -19.39 8.79 -6.12
C SER A 303 -18.14 8.78 -5.24
N LYS A 304 -18.31 8.46 -3.96
CA LYS A 304 -17.28 8.59 -2.92
C LYS A 304 -16.54 7.30 -2.64
N VAL A 305 -17.07 6.17 -3.12
CA VAL A 305 -16.60 4.83 -2.75
C VAL A 305 -16.25 4.05 -4.01
N GLY A 306 -15.07 3.50 -4.02
CA GLY A 306 -14.56 2.50 -4.93
C GLY A 306 -14.09 1.26 -4.15
N PHE A 307 -13.08 0.58 -4.66
CA PHE A 307 -12.53 -0.61 -4.00
C PHE A 307 -11.08 -0.86 -4.43
N ARG A 308 -10.42 -1.72 -3.71
CA ARG A 308 -9.08 -2.21 -4.03
C ARG A 308 -9.05 -3.73 -3.94
N ILE A 309 -8.20 -4.35 -4.75
CA ILE A 309 -8.11 -5.80 -4.88
C ILE A 309 -6.93 -6.28 -4.03
N CYS A 310 -7.11 -7.36 -3.29
CA CYS A 310 -6.01 -8.12 -2.75
C CYS A 310 -5.77 -9.40 -3.57
N LEU A 311 -4.54 -9.91 -3.50
CA LEU A 311 -4.09 -11.15 -4.12
C LEU A 311 -3.54 -12.05 -3.02
N ASN A 312 -4.26 -13.12 -2.74
CA ASN A 312 -3.92 -14.08 -1.69
C ASN A 312 -3.28 -15.31 -2.32
N MET A 313 -2.08 -15.68 -1.82
CA MET A 313 -1.41 -16.93 -2.16
C MET A 313 -2.04 -18.06 -1.33
N LEU A 314 -2.39 -19.19 -1.95
CA LEU A 314 -3.09 -20.31 -1.31
C LEU A 314 -2.15 -21.39 -0.76
#